data_57e71550c43c87ca19c83072887ec861
#
_entry.id   57e71550c43c87ca19c83072887ec861
#
_cell.length_a   1.000
_cell.length_b   1.000
_cell.length_c   1.000
_cell.angle_alpha   90.00
_cell.angle_beta   90.00
_cell.angle_gamma   90.00
#
_symmetry.space_group_name_H-M   'P 1'
#
loop_
_entity.id
_entity.type
_entity.pdbx_description
1 polymer ?
#
loop_
_entity_poly.entity_id
_entity_poly.type
_entity_poly.pdbx_seq_one_letter_code
_entity_poly.pdbx_strand_id
1 'polypeptide(L)'
;MTDYRALLEALSKEGVRYIVVGGAAATAHGSARLTLDLDLVYQRSAENIARLARALEGASPYLRGAPPGLPFHWDEPTIRRGLNFTLTTAWGALDLLGEITGGGSFEDLLLHTVTLNVHGIECPCLSLEWLIRVKRAAGRPKDLEAIAELEALLDEQESR
;
A
#
# COMPACT_ATOMS: atom_id res chain seq x y z
N MET A 1 -13.84 -7.40 6.85
CA MET A 1 -12.59 -7.96 6.28
C MET A 1 -12.29 -7.29 4.95
N THR A 2 -11.04 -7.02 4.67
CA THR A 2 -10.65 -6.34 3.43
C THR A 2 -10.65 -7.31 2.25
N ASP A 3 -11.30 -6.90 1.17
CA ASP A 3 -11.28 -7.62 -0.10
C ASP A 3 -10.10 -7.09 -0.94
N TYR A 4 -8.92 -7.66 -0.71
CA TYR A 4 -7.69 -7.24 -1.38
C TYR A 4 -7.79 -7.40 -2.90
N ARG A 5 -8.41 -8.49 -3.34
CA ARG A 5 -8.55 -8.76 -4.77
C ARG A 5 -9.39 -7.68 -5.45
N ALA A 6 -10.54 -7.31 -4.88
CA ALA A 6 -11.39 -6.27 -5.44
C ALA A 6 -10.67 -4.93 -5.55
N LEU A 7 -9.92 -4.54 -4.50
CA LEU A 7 -9.14 -3.31 -4.50
C LEU A 7 -8.07 -3.33 -5.58
N LEU A 8 -7.28 -4.39 -5.65
CA LEU A 8 -6.18 -4.52 -6.60
C LEU A 8 -6.69 -4.62 -8.05
N GLU A 9 -7.79 -5.33 -8.29
CA GLU A 9 -8.40 -5.40 -9.62
C GLU A 9 -8.88 -4.03 -10.08
N ALA A 10 -9.55 -3.27 -9.22
CA ALA A 10 -10.04 -1.93 -9.55
C ALA A 10 -8.89 -0.99 -9.94
N LEU A 11 -7.82 -1.01 -9.16
CA LEU A 11 -6.64 -0.19 -9.42
C LEU A 11 -5.95 -0.60 -10.72
N SER A 12 -5.76 -1.89 -10.92
CA SER A 12 -5.08 -2.41 -12.11
C SER A 12 -5.89 -2.18 -13.39
N LYS A 13 -7.21 -2.30 -13.31
CA LYS A 13 -8.12 -2.06 -14.45
C LYS A 13 -8.00 -0.63 -14.97
N GLU A 14 -7.83 0.35 -14.09
CA GLU A 14 -7.68 1.76 -14.48
C GLU A 14 -6.23 2.14 -14.79
N GLY A 15 -5.30 1.21 -14.68
CA GLY A 15 -3.89 1.47 -14.95
C GLY A 15 -3.20 2.32 -13.89
N VAL A 16 -3.68 2.29 -12.66
CA VAL A 16 -3.07 3.02 -11.54
C VAL A 16 -1.66 2.49 -11.29
N ARG A 17 -0.71 3.41 -11.16
CA ARG A 17 0.67 3.06 -10.80
C ARG A 17 0.83 3.11 -9.29
N TYR A 18 1.16 1.97 -8.71
CA TYR A 18 1.31 1.80 -7.27
C TYR A 18 2.37 0.76 -6.93
N ILE A 19 2.80 0.75 -5.68
CA ILE A 19 3.69 -0.27 -5.12
C ILE A 19 3.03 -0.78 -3.84
N VAL A 20 2.86 -2.09 -3.73
CA VAL A 20 2.34 -2.70 -2.50
C VAL A 20 3.43 -2.66 -1.43
N VAL A 21 3.11 -2.12 -0.27
CA VAL A 21 4.02 -2.01 0.88
C VAL A 21 3.35 -2.61 2.11
N GLY A 22 3.96 -2.48 3.26
CA GLY A 22 3.36 -2.90 4.52
C GLY A 22 3.06 -4.39 4.63
N GLY A 23 2.01 -4.73 5.38
CA GLY A 23 1.68 -6.11 5.70
C GLY A 23 1.33 -6.98 4.50
N ALA A 24 0.64 -6.42 3.48
CA ALA A 24 0.28 -7.19 2.29
C ALA A 24 1.53 -7.58 1.48
N ALA A 25 2.51 -6.69 1.37
CA ALA A 25 3.79 -7.00 0.73
C ALA A 25 4.56 -8.04 1.55
N ALA A 26 4.60 -7.90 2.87
CA ALA A 26 5.25 -8.88 3.74
C ALA A 26 4.63 -10.27 3.58
N THR A 27 3.31 -10.34 3.55
CA THR A 27 2.58 -11.61 3.33
C THR A 27 2.94 -12.23 1.97
N ALA A 28 3.03 -11.42 0.92
CA ALA A 28 3.42 -11.88 -0.40
C ALA A 28 4.85 -12.45 -0.42
N HIS A 29 5.72 -11.96 0.44
CA HIS A 29 7.06 -12.50 0.63
C HIS A 29 7.12 -13.72 1.55
N GLY A 30 6.04 -14.09 2.20
CA GLY A 30 5.96 -15.27 3.05
C GLY A 30 5.71 -15.03 4.54
N SER A 31 5.46 -13.78 4.95
CA SER A 31 5.12 -13.50 6.35
C SER A 31 3.82 -14.19 6.75
N ALA A 32 3.81 -14.73 7.97
CA ALA A 32 2.64 -15.36 8.56
C ALA A 32 1.78 -14.39 9.37
N ARG A 33 2.19 -13.12 9.47
CA ARG A 33 1.45 -12.12 10.25
C ARG A 33 0.16 -11.75 9.54
N LEU A 34 -0.90 -11.60 10.32
CA LEU A 34 -2.19 -11.13 9.81
C LEU A 34 -2.12 -9.64 9.49
N THR A 35 -2.64 -9.26 8.33
CA THR A 35 -2.84 -7.87 7.96
C THR A 35 -4.31 -7.62 7.64
N LEU A 36 -4.82 -6.45 8.02
CA LEU A 36 -6.22 -6.06 7.80
C LEU A 36 -6.33 -4.94 6.77
N ASP A 37 -5.23 -4.25 6.48
CA ASP A 37 -5.21 -3.09 5.59
C ASP A 37 -4.38 -3.40 4.36
N LEU A 38 -4.77 -2.83 3.22
CA LEU A 38 -3.92 -2.81 2.04
C LEU A 38 -3.16 -1.47 2.03
N ASP A 39 -1.83 -1.54 2.08
CA ASP A 39 -0.98 -0.35 2.06
C ASP A 39 -0.30 -0.22 0.71
N LEU A 40 -0.52 0.91 0.05
CA LEU A 40 0.04 1.19 -1.27
C LEU A 40 0.74 2.54 -1.29
N VAL A 41 1.90 2.60 -1.96
CA VAL A 41 2.49 3.88 -2.35
C VAL A 41 2.06 4.15 -3.78
N TYR A 42 1.45 5.31 -4.03
CA TYR A 42 0.93 5.67 -5.35
C TYR A 42 1.74 6.79 -5.98
N GLN A 43 1.86 6.75 -7.30
CA GLN A 43 2.52 7.82 -8.07
C GLN A 43 1.62 9.06 -8.06
N ARG A 44 2.20 10.23 -7.83
CA ARG A 44 1.47 11.49 -7.67
C ARG A 44 1.44 12.36 -8.94
N SER A 45 1.64 11.79 -10.11
CA SER A 45 1.43 12.52 -11.36
C SER A 45 -0.06 12.85 -11.53
N ALA A 46 -0.37 13.94 -12.24
CA ALA A 46 -1.76 14.33 -12.51
C ALA A 46 -2.54 13.20 -13.19
N GLU A 47 -1.90 12.50 -14.13
CA GLU A 47 -2.51 11.39 -14.85
C GLU A 47 -2.85 10.24 -13.90
N ASN A 48 -1.93 9.87 -13.00
CA ASN A 48 -2.16 8.77 -12.08
C ASN A 48 -3.20 9.11 -11.02
N ILE A 49 -3.22 10.36 -10.56
CA ILE A 49 -4.26 10.83 -9.62
C ILE A 49 -5.64 10.73 -10.27
N ALA A 50 -5.77 11.09 -11.55
CA ALA A 50 -7.03 10.94 -12.28
C ALA A 50 -7.47 9.48 -12.36
N ARG A 51 -6.54 8.57 -12.64
CA ARG A 51 -6.80 7.12 -12.68
C ARG A 51 -7.22 6.59 -11.31
N LEU A 52 -6.53 7.04 -10.26
CA LEU A 52 -6.82 6.65 -8.88
C LEU A 52 -8.22 7.10 -8.45
N ALA A 53 -8.61 8.32 -8.79
CA ALA A 53 -9.94 8.83 -8.51
C ALA A 53 -11.02 7.96 -9.17
N ARG A 54 -10.83 7.60 -10.44
CA ARG A 54 -11.77 6.74 -11.17
C ARG A 54 -11.82 5.31 -10.62
N ALA A 55 -10.66 4.76 -10.29
CA ALA A 55 -10.55 3.38 -9.82
C ALA A 55 -11.37 3.10 -8.56
N LEU A 56 -11.42 4.06 -7.66
CA LEU A 56 -12.06 3.89 -6.36
C LEU A 56 -13.44 4.56 -6.25
N GLU A 57 -13.90 5.21 -7.30
CA GLU A 57 -15.19 5.91 -7.29
C GLU A 57 -16.33 5.01 -6.83
N GLY A 58 -16.40 3.78 -7.32
CA GLY A 58 -17.43 2.81 -6.95
C GLY A 58 -17.27 2.20 -5.56
N ALA A 59 -16.17 2.47 -4.89
CA ALA A 59 -15.88 1.91 -3.57
C ALA A 59 -16.23 2.86 -2.41
N SER A 60 -16.74 4.05 -2.71
CA SER A 60 -17.16 5.05 -1.71
C SER A 60 -16.10 5.32 -0.63
N PRO A 61 -14.89 5.76 -1.00
CA PRO A 61 -13.84 6.01 -0.01
C PRO A 61 -14.23 7.08 1.01
N TYR A 62 -13.90 6.82 2.26
CA TYR A 62 -14.10 7.78 3.34
C TYR A 62 -12.92 7.71 4.32
N LEU A 63 -12.72 8.77 5.08
CA LEU A 63 -11.63 8.82 6.06
C LEU A 63 -11.91 7.84 7.20
N ARG A 64 -10.98 6.89 7.42
CA ARG A 64 -11.12 5.87 8.46
C ARG A 64 -11.06 6.52 9.85
N GLY A 65 -12.05 6.16 10.68
CA GLY A 65 -12.15 6.68 12.04
C GLY A 65 -12.78 8.05 12.16
N ALA A 66 -13.11 8.71 11.05
CA ALA A 66 -13.79 10.00 11.08
C ALA A 66 -15.28 9.83 11.31
N PRO A 67 -15.95 10.78 12.00
CA PRO A 67 -17.40 10.71 12.17
C PRO A 67 -18.11 10.85 10.82
N PRO A 68 -19.30 10.22 10.68
CA PRO A 68 -20.07 10.34 9.43
C PRO A 68 -20.47 11.80 9.16
N GLY A 69 -20.61 12.15 7.88
CA GLY A 69 -21.15 13.44 7.47
C GLY A 69 -20.12 14.56 7.27
N LEU A 70 -18.83 14.28 7.40
CA LEU A 70 -17.81 15.27 7.06
C LEU A 70 -17.79 15.50 5.54
N PRO A 71 -17.46 16.74 5.10
CA PRO A 71 -17.42 17.07 3.67
C PRO A 71 -16.15 16.50 2.98
N PHE A 72 -15.99 15.20 3.03
CA PHE A 72 -14.91 14.51 2.33
C PHE A 72 -15.43 14.00 0.99
N HIS A 73 -14.79 14.42 -0.09
CA HIS A 73 -15.11 13.98 -1.44
C HIS A 73 -13.89 13.28 -2.04
N TRP A 74 -14.10 12.08 -2.59
CA TRP A 74 -13.05 11.36 -3.30
C TRP A 74 -13.00 11.86 -4.75
N ASP A 75 -12.11 12.82 -5.00
CA ASP A 75 -11.91 13.42 -6.32
C ASP A 75 -10.46 13.85 -6.53
N GLU A 76 -10.11 14.22 -7.75
CA GLU A 76 -8.75 14.63 -8.09
C GLU A 76 -8.25 15.81 -7.24
N PRO A 77 -9.03 16.89 -7.04
CA PRO A 77 -8.56 18.00 -6.21
C PRO A 77 -8.23 17.58 -4.78
N THR A 78 -9.05 16.71 -4.19
CA THR A 78 -8.83 16.22 -2.83
C THR A 78 -7.53 15.40 -2.75
N ILE A 79 -7.31 14.51 -3.71
CA ILE A 79 -6.09 13.69 -3.76
C ILE A 79 -4.86 14.58 -3.95
N ARG A 80 -4.97 15.57 -4.83
CA ARG A 80 -3.87 16.50 -5.13
C ARG A 80 -3.47 17.34 -3.94
N ARG A 81 -4.43 17.79 -3.13
CA ARG A 81 -4.18 18.61 -1.94
C ARG A 81 -3.63 17.79 -0.77
N GLY A 82 -3.93 16.50 -0.70
CA GLY A 82 -3.42 15.61 0.34
C GLY A 82 -2.16 14.89 -0.09
N LEU A 83 -1.66 14.02 0.77
CA LEU A 83 -0.49 13.19 0.49
C LEU A 83 -0.77 11.74 0.87
N ASN A 84 -1.08 11.50 2.14
CA ASN A 84 -1.36 10.18 2.68
C ASN A 84 -2.83 10.11 3.10
N PHE A 85 -3.50 9.02 2.70
CA PHE A 85 -4.93 8.84 2.98
C PHE A 85 -5.15 7.48 3.66
N THR A 86 -5.68 7.53 4.87
CA THR A 86 -6.13 6.35 5.59
C THR A 86 -7.63 6.20 5.37
N LEU A 87 -8.02 5.24 4.54
CA LEU A 87 -9.37 5.14 4.03
C LEU A 87 -10.09 3.87 4.48
N THR A 88 -11.40 4.03 4.61
CA THR A 88 -12.36 2.94 4.62
C THR A 88 -13.05 2.95 3.25
N THR A 89 -13.26 1.78 2.66
CA THR A 89 -13.97 1.64 1.39
C THR A 89 -14.99 0.51 1.47
N ALA A 90 -15.87 0.42 0.47
CA ALA A 90 -16.80 -0.71 0.39
C ALA A 90 -16.07 -2.06 0.27
N TRP A 91 -14.80 -2.06 -0.17
CA TRP A 91 -13.97 -3.26 -0.29
C TRP A 91 -12.97 -3.44 0.87
N GLY A 92 -13.03 -2.56 1.88
CA GLY A 92 -12.21 -2.67 3.08
C GLY A 92 -11.25 -1.51 3.29
N ALA A 93 -10.30 -1.72 4.19
CA ALA A 93 -9.36 -0.71 4.64
C ALA A 93 -8.20 -0.54 3.65
N LEU A 94 -7.96 0.69 3.23
CA LEU A 94 -6.94 1.03 2.23
C LEU A 94 -6.14 2.25 2.69
N ASP A 95 -4.83 2.10 2.75
CA ASP A 95 -3.92 3.20 3.04
C ASP A 95 -3.18 3.56 1.76
N LEU A 96 -3.41 4.78 1.27
CA LEU A 96 -2.75 5.33 0.10
C LEU A 96 -1.70 6.33 0.55
N LEU A 97 -0.44 6.02 0.27
CA LEU A 97 0.69 6.78 0.77
C LEU A 97 1.41 7.45 -0.40
N GLY A 98 1.53 8.79 -0.34
CA GLY A 98 2.30 9.54 -1.33
C GLY A 98 3.79 9.43 -1.08
N GLU A 99 4.17 9.29 0.19
CA GLU A 99 5.54 8.98 0.59
C GLU A 99 5.55 8.26 1.93
N ILE A 100 6.63 7.53 2.20
CA ILE A 100 6.78 6.77 3.45
C ILE A 100 8.10 7.10 4.12
N THR A 101 8.08 7.09 5.45
CA THR A 101 9.28 7.32 6.26
C THR A 101 10.35 6.27 5.93
N GLY A 102 11.56 6.72 5.63
CA GLY A 102 12.68 5.85 5.29
C GLY A 102 12.69 5.31 3.87
N GLY A 103 11.65 5.58 3.09
CA GLY A 103 11.54 5.09 1.71
C GLY A 103 11.35 6.18 0.68
N GLY A 104 10.65 7.26 1.04
CA GLY A 104 10.37 8.37 0.13
C GLY A 104 9.11 8.16 -0.70
N SER A 105 9.14 8.64 -1.94
CA SER A 105 8.03 8.63 -2.88
C SER A 105 7.99 7.37 -3.75
N PHE A 106 6.97 7.26 -4.59
CA PHE A 106 6.85 6.19 -5.58
C PHE A 106 8.12 6.09 -6.45
N GLU A 107 8.62 7.21 -6.92
CA GLU A 107 9.81 7.24 -7.80
C GLU A 107 11.06 6.74 -7.07
N ASP A 108 11.21 7.07 -5.79
CA ASP A 108 12.33 6.60 -4.97
C ASP A 108 12.29 5.09 -4.77
N LEU A 109 11.10 4.53 -4.66
CA LEU A 109 10.89 3.11 -4.35
C LEU A 109 10.84 2.22 -5.60
N LEU A 110 10.59 2.79 -6.77
CA LEU A 110 10.32 2.03 -7.99
C LEU A 110 11.45 1.04 -8.35
N LEU A 111 12.70 1.41 -8.10
CA LEU A 111 13.86 0.55 -8.38
C LEU A 111 14.04 -0.59 -7.35
N HIS A 112 13.24 -0.59 -6.29
CA HIS A 112 13.35 -1.56 -5.18
C HIS A 112 12.10 -2.41 -5.07
N THR A 113 11.51 -2.73 -6.22
CA THR A 113 10.30 -3.54 -6.29
C THR A 113 10.56 -4.88 -6.94
N VAL A 114 9.74 -5.85 -6.59
CA VAL A 114 9.65 -7.15 -7.26
C VAL A 114 8.19 -7.41 -7.57
N THR A 115 7.91 -8.15 -8.64
CA THR A 115 6.54 -8.53 -8.97
C THR A 115 6.18 -9.81 -8.22
N LEU A 116 5.13 -9.73 -7.41
CA LEU A 116 4.64 -10.85 -6.61
C LEU A 116 3.15 -11.04 -6.80
N ASN A 117 2.67 -12.23 -6.52
CA ASN A 117 1.25 -12.52 -6.49
C ASN A 117 0.67 -12.06 -5.15
N VAL A 118 -0.31 -11.17 -5.21
CA VAL A 118 -1.01 -10.66 -4.03
C VAL A 118 -2.50 -10.98 -4.21
N HIS A 119 -2.99 -11.96 -3.47
CA HIS A 119 -4.38 -12.42 -3.55
C HIS A 119 -4.85 -12.71 -4.99
N GLY A 120 -3.96 -13.31 -5.79
CA GLY A 120 -4.28 -13.71 -7.16
C GLY A 120 -3.95 -12.65 -8.22
N ILE A 121 -3.45 -11.48 -7.82
CA ILE A 121 -3.10 -10.39 -8.74
C ILE A 121 -1.59 -10.19 -8.73
N GLU A 122 -0.99 -10.16 -9.91
CA GLU A 122 0.43 -9.84 -10.06
C GLU A 122 0.64 -8.34 -9.83
N CYS A 123 1.40 -7.98 -8.81
CA CYS A 123 1.58 -6.60 -8.37
C CYS A 123 3.04 -6.26 -8.13
N PRO A 124 3.45 -5.00 -8.38
CA PRO A 124 4.75 -4.54 -7.90
C PRO A 124 4.70 -4.40 -6.38
N CYS A 125 5.58 -5.10 -5.70
CA CYS A 125 5.69 -5.08 -4.24
C CYS A 125 7.08 -4.58 -3.86
N LEU A 126 7.17 -3.87 -2.73
CA LEU A 126 8.45 -3.46 -2.21
C LEU A 126 9.29 -4.70 -1.88
N SER A 127 10.58 -4.67 -2.20
CA SER A 127 11.48 -5.78 -1.90
C SER A 127 11.57 -6.02 -0.40
N LEU A 128 11.92 -7.25 -0.03
CA LEU A 128 12.03 -7.63 1.38
C LEU A 128 13.07 -6.78 2.12
N GLU A 129 14.19 -6.53 1.48
CA GLU A 129 15.25 -5.66 2.02
C GLU A 129 14.73 -4.26 2.34
N TRP A 130 13.96 -3.67 1.42
CA TRP A 130 13.42 -2.33 1.61
C TRP A 130 12.25 -2.28 2.59
N LEU A 131 11.45 -3.35 2.69
CA LEU A 131 10.45 -3.46 3.76
C LEU A 131 11.10 -3.39 5.14
N ILE A 132 12.25 -4.06 5.31
CA ILE A 132 13.01 -4.03 6.56
C ILE A 132 13.52 -2.61 6.83
N ARG A 133 14.10 -1.94 5.83
CA ARG A 133 14.60 -0.57 5.97
C ARG A 133 13.51 0.40 6.41
N VAL A 134 12.35 0.31 5.80
CA VAL A 134 11.20 1.18 6.10
C VAL A 134 10.71 0.94 7.53
N LYS A 135 10.64 -0.32 7.96
CA LYS A 135 10.21 -0.64 9.31
C LYS A 135 11.20 -0.14 10.37
N ARG A 136 12.50 -0.26 10.10
CA ARG A 136 13.53 0.30 10.98
C ARG A 136 13.41 1.81 11.09
N ALA A 137 13.18 2.49 9.98
CA ALA A 137 13.02 3.94 9.97
C ALA A 137 11.79 4.39 10.74
N ALA A 138 10.68 3.66 10.66
CA ALA A 138 9.47 3.94 11.43
C ALA A 138 9.70 3.74 12.94
N GLY A 139 10.45 2.71 13.32
CA GLY A 139 10.95 2.53 14.68
C GLY A 139 9.92 2.27 15.76
N ARG A 140 8.67 1.95 15.41
CA ARG A 140 7.62 1.63 16.40
C ARG A 140 7.88 0.24 17.00
N PRO A 141 7.46 -0.03 18.25
CA PRO A 141 7.65 -1.35 18.85
C PRO A 141 7.14 -2.50 17.98
N LYS A 142 5.96 -2.35 17.37
CA LYS A 142 5.40 -3.36 16.46
C LYS A 142 6.25 -3.56 15.20
N ASP A 143 6.93 -2.53 14.73
CA ASP A 143 7.81 -2.62 13.58
C ASP A 143 9.07 -3.41 13.92
N LEU A 144 9.63 -3.19 15.12
CA LEU A 144 10.81 -3.91 15.58
C LEU A 144 10.53 -5.41 15.74
N GLU A 145 9.34 -5.78 16.21
CA GLU A 145 8.93 -7.19 16.29
C GLU A 145 8.84 -7.85 14.92
N ALA A 146 8.35 -7.12 13.93
CA ALA A 146 8.21 -7.65 12.57
C ALA A 146 9.56 -7.80 11.85
N ILE A 147 10.55 -6.99 12.18
CA ILE A 147 11.86 -7.00 11.51
C ILE A 147 12.54 -8.37 11.64
N ALA A 148 12.49 -9.00 12.81
CA ALA A 148 13.11 -10.32 13.02
C ALA A 148 12.56 -11.37 12.05
N GLU A 149 11.25 -11.40 11.85
CA GLU A 149 10.62 -12.32 10.88
C GLU A 149 11.06 -12.00 9.45
N LEU A 150 11.06 -10.71 9.08
CA LEU A 150 11.43 -10.29 7.73
C LEU A 150 12.91 -10.60 7.44
N GLU A 151 13.80 -10.43 8.42
CA GLU A 151 15.20 -10.78 8.28
C GLU A 151 15.39 -12.28 8.07
N ALA A 152 14.63 -13.10 8.79
CA ALA A 152 14.65 -14.54 8.60
C ALA A 152 14.19 -14.94 7.19
N LEU A 153 13.16 -14.29 6.66
CA LEU A 153 12.69 -14.50 5.30
C LEU A 153 13.74 -14.08 4.26
N LEU A 154 14.42 -12.96 4.50
CA LEU A 154 15.47 -12.47 3.62
C LEU A 154 16.65 -13.46 3.58
N ASP A 155 17.10 -13.96 4.74
CA ASP A 155 18.14 -14.97 4.83
C ASP A 155 17.75 -16.24 4.08
N GLU A 156 16.51 -16.66 4.17
CA GLU A 156 16.00 -17.83 3.44
C GLU A 156 16.05 -17.61 1.94
N GLN A 157 15.66 -16.43 1.45
CA GLN A 157 15.72 -16.10 0.04
C GLN A 157 17.15 -16.08 -0.51
N GLU A 158 18.09 -15.54 0.27
CA GLU A 158 19.51 -15.45 -0.13
C GLU A 158 20.21 -16.82 -0.10
N SER A 159 19.69 -17.78 0.64
CA SER A 159 20.25 -19.13 0.75
C SER A 159 19.81 -20.09 -0.36
N ARG A 160 18.91 -19.65 -1.25
CA ARG A 160 18.38 -20.48 -2.34
C ARG A 160 19.21 -20.39 -3.62
#